data_ec09c166ec1d373b79079fced50b5db7
#
_entry.id   ec09c166ec1d373b79079fced50b5db7
#
_cell.length_a   1.000
_cell.length_b   1.000
_cell.length_c   1.000
_cell.angle_alpha   90.00
_cell.angle_beta   90.00
_cell.angle_gamma   90.00
#
_symmetry.space_group_name_H-M   'P 1'
#
loop_
_entity.id
_entity.type
_entity.pdbx_description
1 polymer ?
#
loop_
_entity_poly.entity_id
_entity_poly.type
_entity_poly.pdbx_seq_one_letter_code
_entity_poly.pdbx_strand_id
1 'polypeptide(L)'
;VLLKNNGDGTFTNVAEETGTTFNSLAWGAVFLDADNDTLLDLYVSGGYDGSIGSFLSAAFYHQQNDETFVIPQNIGFENDTRKSFSNAIGDINNDGKPDIIVCNDTENNFLWENKTTNTNNWLKVKLEGVTTNRDGIGNTIEIFINGRSQYRYTLAGEGYISQNSYHEFFGLGEATEVDYVKVTWTGTNTEDIIYDVNANQSITIKEGNGVLTSDDIQTNTLLSLYPNPSNDGVFKLSVNNNKSNTLKVYDLAGRLIFKIKNLKDK
;
A
#
# COMPACT_ATOMS: atom_id res chain seq x y z
N VAL A 1 9.81 2.43 22.05
CA VAL A 1 10.92 3.29 21.58
C VAL A 1 10.53 3.86 20.25
N LEU A 2 10.55 5.18 20.09
CA LEU A 2 10.49 5.91 18.82
C LEU A 2 11.81 6.68 18.66
N LEU A 3 12.56 6.38 17.61
CA LEU A 3 13.87 7.00 17.38
C LEU A 3 13.77 8.09 16.31
N LYS A 4 14.02 9.33 16.69
CA LYS A 4 14.14 10.47 15.79
C LYS A 4 15.59 10.57 15.30
N ASN A 5 15.78 10.66 13.98
CA ASN A 5 17.08 10.90 13.37
C ASN A 5 17.48 12.38 13.59
N ASN A 6 18.66 12.62 14.16
CA ASN A 6 19.18 13.97 14.45
C ASN A 6 19.85 14.63 13.24
N GLY A 7 20.02 13.90 12.12
CA GLY A 7 20.67 14.41 10.90
C GLY A 7 22.20 14.37 10.92
N ASP A 8 22.80 13.99 12.01
CA ASP A 8 24.26 13.89 12.23
C ASP A 8 24.77 12.44 12.35
N GLY A 9 23.92 11.47 12.03
CA GLY A 9 24.18 10.03 12.19
C GLY A 9 23.83 9.48 13.56
N THR A 10 23.27 10.30 14.46
CA THR A 10 22.76 9.86 15.78
C THR A 10 21.25 9.86 15.83
N PHE A 11 20.70 9.20 16.87
CA PHE A 11 19.27 9.10 17.10
C PHE A 11 18.91 9.43 18.53
N THR A 12 17.76 10.07 18.71
CA THR A 12 17.18 10.35 20.04
C THR A 12 15.90 9.57 20.21
N ASN A 13 15.72 8.91 21.38
CA ASN A 13 14.45 8.28 21.71
C ASN A 13 13.47 9.36 22.18
N VAL A 14 12.44 9.60 21.38
CA VAL A 14 11.41 10.63 21.62
C VAL A 14 10.05 10.06 22.05
N ALA A 15 9.97 8.76 22.35
CA ALA A 15 8.69 8.09 22.59
C ALA A 15 7.91 8.69 23.78
N GLU A 16 8.58 9.13 24.83
CA GLU A 16 7.93 9.77 25.99
C GLU A 16 7.47 11.18 25.65
N GLU A 17 8.33 11.95 25.01
CA GLU A 17 8.08 13.32 24.59
C GLU A 17 6.92 13.43 23.58
N THR A 18 6.88 12.49 22.64
CA THR A 18 5.86 12.48 21.56
C THR A 18 4.57 11.73 21.95
N GLY A 19 4.49 11.10 23.11
CA GLY A 19 3.30 10.36 23.55
C GLY A 19 3.17 8.96 22.94
N THR A 20 4.21 8.42 22.28
CA THR A 20 4.20 7.09 21.66
C THR A 20 4.71 5.96 22.55
N THR A 21 4.67 6.16 23.88
CA THR A 21 5.06 5.12 24.82
C THR A 21 4.06 3.97 24.77
N PHE A 22 4.48 2.82 24.24
CA PHE A 22 3.70 1.60 24.24
C PHE A 22 4.04 0.76 25.46
N ASN A 23 3.14 0.76 26.42
CA ASN A 23 3.36 0.06 27.71
C ASN A 23 2.98 -1.42 27.59
N SER A 24 3.62 -2.14 26.66
CA SER A 24 3.35 -3.54 26.38
C SER A 24 4.49 -4.17 25.59
N LEU A 25 4.34 -5.45 25.20
CA LEU A 25 5.27 -6.15 24.32
C LEU A 25 4.87 -5.92 22.86
N ALA A 26 5.49 -4.95 22.22
CA ALA A 26 5.26 -4.65 20.80
C ALA A 26 5.94 -5.66 19.88
N TRP A 27 5.26 -6.05 18.81
CA TRP A 27 5.78 -6.88 17.73
C TRP A 27 5.74 -6.17 16.38
N GLY A 28 4.57 -6.02 15.79
CA GLY A 28 4.38 -5.31 14.54
C GLY A 28 4.20 -3.82 14.75
N ALA A 29 4.80 -3.01 13.90
CA ALA A 29 4.60 -1.57 13.85
C ALA A 29 4.59 -1.11 12.39
N VAL A 30 3.59 -0.33 12.01
CA VAL A 30 3.50 0.27 10.68
C VAL A 30 3.17 1.76 10.78
N PHE A 31 3.82 2.55 9.94
CA PHE A 31 3.45 3.94 9.72
C PHE A 31 2.50 4.03 8.53
N LEU A 32 1.44 4.82 8.68
CA LEU A 32 0.45 5.07 7.63
C LEU A 32 -0.15 6.46 7.83
N ASP A 33 -0.53 7.10 6.76
CA ASP A 33 -1.31 8.34 6.81
C ASP A 33 -2.79 7.94 6.69
N ALA A 34 -3.45 7.71 7.83
CA ALA A 34 -4.76 7.09 7.87
C ALA A 34 -5.89 8.01 7.38
N ASP A 35 -5.73 9.31 7.51
CA ASP A 35 -6.73 10.30 7.10
C ASP A 35 -6.27 11.20 5.95
N ASN A 36 -5.11 10.86 5.35
CA ASN A 36 -4.51 11.56 4.23
C ASN A 36 -4.18 13.04 4.50
N ASP A 37 -3.87 13.38 5.76
CA ASP A 37 -3.54 14.74 6.19
C ASP A 37 -2.08 15.15 5.99
N THR A 38 -1.26 14.25 5.43
CA THR A 38 0.19 14.36 5.20
C THR A 38 1.08 13.97 6.38
N LEU A 39 0.51 13.67 7.53
CA LEU A 39 1.23 13.21 8.72
C LEU A 39 1.16 11.68 8.83
N LEU A 40 2.25 11.08 9.27
CA LEU A 40 2.28 9.62 9.44
C LEU A 40 1.84 9.21 10.82
N ASP A 41 0.69 8.58 10.89
CA ASP A 41 0.20 7.86 12.05
C ASP A 41 1.00 6.58 12.29
N LEU A 42 0.87 6.01 13.48
CA LEU A 42 1.54 4.78 13.87
C LEU A 42 0.54 3.77 14.43
N TYR A 43 0.48 2.59 13.84
CA TYR A 43 -0.22 1.45 14.44
C TYR A 43 0.78 0.42 14.96
N VAL A 44 0.56 -0.05 16.21
CA VAL A 44 1.39 -1.05 16.89
C VAL A 44 0.54 -2.21 17.35
N SER A 45 0.90 -3.43 16.96
CA SER A 45 0.31 -4.66 17.49
C SER A 45 1.15 -5.23 18.63
N GLY A 46 0.50 -5.76 19.68
CA GLY A 46 1.15 -6.22 20.89
C GLY A 46 0.88 -7.67 21.25
N GLY A 47 1.79 -8.25 22.03
CA GLY A 47 1.79 -9.64 22.44
C GLY A 47 0.96 -9.96 23.68
N TYR A 48 0.22 -9.00 24.23
CA TYR A 48 -0.70 -9.24 25.34
C TYR A 48 -2.14 -9.13 24.88
N ASP A 49 -3.02 -9.92 25.46
CA ASP A 49 -4.46 -9.72 25.34
C ASP A 49 -4.96 -8.66 26.33
N GLY A 50 -6.12 -8.07 26.06
CA GLY A 50 -6.70 -7.02 26.89
C GLY A 50 -7.06 -7.43 28.33
N SER A 51 -6.88 -8.69 28.71
CA SER A 51 -7.11 -9.20 30.06
C SER A 51 -5.94 -8.95 31.02
N ILE A 52 -4.79 -8.48 30.52
CA ILE A 52 -3.58 -8.28 31.33
C ILE A 52 -3.47 -6.83 31.83
N GLY A 53 -4.37 -6.46 32.72
CA GLY A 53 -4.28 -5.20 33.47
C GLY A 53 -4.27 -3.94 32.59
N SER A 54 -3.27 -3.06 32.78
CA SER A 54 -3.14 -1.80 32.07
C SER A 54 -2.25 -1.87 30.82
N PHE A 55 -1.80 -3.06 30.40
CA PHE A 55 -1.02 -3.20 29.19
C PHE A 55 -1.90 -3.09 27.95
N LEU A 56 -1.42 -2.36 26.95
CA LEU A 56 -2.09 -2.24 25.66
C LEU A 56 -1.87 -3.53 24.85
N SER A 57 -2.94 -4.08 24.28
CA SER A 57 -2.86 -5.17 23.29
C SER A 57 -2.46 -4.64 21.93
N ALA A 58 -2.98 -3.46 21.55
CA ALA A 58 -2.61 -2.71 20.35
C ALA A 58 -2.77 -1.21 20.63
N ALA A 59 -2.22 -0.37 19.76
CA ALA A 59 -2.44 1.07 19.81
C ALA A 59 -2.37 1.69 18.41
N PHE A 60 -3.31 2.57 18.14
CA PHE A 60 -3.24 3.50 17.02
C PHE A 60 -2.91 4.88 17.57
N TYR A 61 -1.83 5.45 17.08
CA TYR A 61 -1.31 6.77 17.47
C TYR A 61 -1.52 7.72 16.29
N HIS A 62 -2.40 8.69 16.44
CA HIS A 62 -2.64 9.72 15.44
C HIS A 62 -1.67 10.88 15.64
N GLN A 63 -0.88 11.21 14.62
CA GLN A 63 0.09 12.28 14.64
C GLN A 63 -0.59 13.65 14.61
N GLN A 64 -0.03 14.59 15.37
CA GLN A 64 -0.51 15.97 15.46
C GLN A 64 0.49 16.92 14.78
N ASN A 65 0.03 18.12 14.43
CA ASN A 65 0.86 19.15 13.77
C ASN A 65 2.10 19.60 14.57
N ASP A 66 2.15 19.32 15.87
CA ASP A 66 3.26 19.64 16.76
C ASP A 66 4.25 18.49 16.94
N GLU A 67 4.18 17.48 16.07
CA GLU A 67 4.99 16.25 16.09
C GLU A 67 4.66 15.31 17.29
N THR A 68 3.63 15.59 18.07
CA THR A 68 3.13 14.66 19.11
C THR A 68 2.13 13.67 18.54
N PHE A 69 1.79 12.65 19.33
CA PHE A 69 0.80 11.63 18.96
C PHE A 69 -0.23 11.49 20.07
N VAL A 70 -1.45 11.23 19.68
CA VAL A 70 -2.55 10.92 20.59
C VAL A 70 -3.18 9.58 20.22
N ILE A 71 -3.70 8.87 21.22
CA ILE A 71 -4.56 7.69 20.98
C ILE A 71 -6.00 8.19 20.93
N PRO A 72 -6.59 8.30 19.72
CA PRO A 72 -7.95 8.80 19.58
C PRO A 72 -8.95 7.79 20.17
N GLN A 73 -10.10 8.29 20.60
CA GLN A 73 -11.18 7.47 21.14
C GLN A 73 -12.34 7.33 20.14
N ASN A 74 -13.07 6.22 20.23
CA ASN A 74 -14.26 5.95 19.41
C ASN A 74 -13.96 5.86 17.90
N ILE A 75 -12.81 5.30 17.54
CA ILE A 75 -12.39 5.08 16.15
C ILE A 75 -12.41 3.60 15.73
N GLY A 76 -12.84 2.70 16.63
CA GLY A 76 -13.00 1.27 16.35
C GLY A 76 -11.89 0.39 16.92
N PHE A 77 -10.70 0.91 17.17
CA PHE A 77 -9.57 0.13 17.72
C PHE A 77 -9.72 -0.22 19.21
N GLU A 78 -10.72 0.30 19.90
CA GLU A 78 -11.03 -0.05 21.29
C GLU A 78 -11.34 -1.55 21.48
N ASN A 79 -11.71 -2.23 20.40
CA ASN A 79 -11.97 -3.68 20.37
C ASN A 79 -10.74 -4.50 19.96
N ASP A 80 -9.62 -3.86 19.67
CA ASP A 80 -8.36 -4.52 19.37
C ASP A 80 -7.65 -4.97 20.66
N THR A 81 -8.22 -6.01 21.28
CA THR A 81 -7.80 -6.52 22.59
C THR A 81 -7.12 -7.87 22.51
N ARG A 82 -6.84 -8.37 21.30
CA ARG A 82 -6.23 -9.69 21.10
C ARG A 82 -4.72 -9.62 21.09
N LYS A 83 -4.13 -10.74 21.51
CA LYS A 83 -2.71 -10.96 21.34
C LYS A 83 -2.38 -11.07 19.85
N SER A 84 -1.53 -10.18 19.38
CA SER A 84 -1.22 -10.04 17.95
C SER A 84 0.29 -10.00 17.73
N PHE A 85 0.74 -10.46 16.56
CA PHE A 85 2.15 -10.45 16.19
C PHE A 85 2.43 -9.50 15.03
N SER A 86 1.82 -9.75 13.89
CA SER A 86 2.13 -9.00 12.67
C SER A 86 0.97 -8.13 12.22
N ASN A 87 1.30 -7.07 11.54
CA ASN A 87 0.36 -6.21 10.85
C ASN A 87 0.93 -5.80 9.50
N ALA A 88 0.05 -5.42 8.58
CA ALA A 88 0.42 -4.87 7.29
C ALA A 88 -0.67 -3.91 6.81
N ILE A 89 -0.29 -2.98 5.92
CA ILE A 89 -1.20 -2.03 5.29
C ILE A 89 -1.45 -2.35 3.82
N GLY A 90 -2.65 -2.02 3.39
CA GLY A 90 -3.10 -2.08 2.00
C GLY A 90 -4.36 -1.25 1.83
N ASP A 91 -4.91 -1.20 0.65
CA ASP A 91 -6.18 -0.52 0.34
C ASP A 91 -7.06 -1.54 -0.36
N ILE A 92 -7.95 -2.18 0.39
CA ILE A 92 -8.74 -3.34 -0.05
C ILE A 92 -9.95 -2.97 -0.90
N ASN A 93 -10.45 -1.75 -0.74
CA ASN A 93 -11.62 -1.24 -1.45
C ASN A 93 -11.26 -0.20 -2.53
N ASN A 94 -9.98 0.15 -2.67
CA ASN A 94 -9.44 1.14 -3.60
C ASN A 94 -10.01 2.54 -3.42
N ASP A 95 -10.26 2.97 -2.18
CA ASP A 95 -10.73 4.31 -1.86
C ASP A 95 -9.60 5.30 -1.56
N GLY A 96 -8.34 4.84 -1.62
CA GLY A 96 -7.14 5.65 -1.41
C GLY A 96 -6.74 5.82 0.04
N LYS A 97 -7.41 5.14 0.96
CA LYS A 97 -7.08 5.13 2.38
C LYS A 97 -6.46 3.80 2.78
N PRO A 98 -5.37 3.80 3.53
CA PRO A 98 -4.76 2.56 3.96
C PRO A 98 -5.63 1.84 5.00
N ASP A 99 -5.91 0.56 4.73
CA ASP A 99 -6.51 -0.40 5.65
C ASP A 99 -5.42 -1.19 6.37
N ILE A 100 -5.77 -1.80 7.52
CA ILE A 100 -4.81 -2.57 8.31
C ILE A 100 -5.31 -4.01 8.47
N ILE A 101 -4.45 -4.98 8.13
CA ILE A 101 -4.65 -6.38 8.53
C ILE A 101 -3.75 -6.69 9.73
N VAL A 102 -4.30 -7.42 10.72
CA VAL A 102 -3.58 -7.83 11.95
C VAL A 102 -3.71 -9.33 12.13
N CYS A 103 -2.57 -10.01 12.27
CA CYS A 103 -2.53 -11.44 12.53
C CYS A 103 -2.51 -11.72 14.04
N ASN A 104 -3.60 -12.29 14.55
CA ASN A 104 -3.79 -12.62 15.95
C ASN A 104 -3.27 -14.03 16.27
N ASP A 105 -2.79 -14.22 17.49
CA ASP A 105 -2.37 -15.51 18.00
C ASP A 105 -3.61 -16.34 18.37
N THR A 106 -3.74 -17.52 17.77
CA THR A 106 -4.80 -18.51 18.07
C THR A 106 -6.25 -18.07 17.87
N GLU A 107 -6.49 -16.84 17.41
CA GLU A 107 -7.81 -16.28 17.16
C GLU A 107 -7.96 -15.77 15.71
N ASN A 108 -9.18 -15.37 15.33
CA ASN A 108 -9.41 -14.80 14.01
C ASN A 108 -8.62 -13.49 13.85
N ASN A 109 -8.01 -13.31 12.69
CA ASN A 109 -7.32 -12.08 12.34
C ASN A 109 -8.31 -10.91 12.26
N PHE A 110 -7.79 -9.70 12.46
CA PHE A 110 -8.55 -8.48 12.19
C PHE A 110 -8.24 -7.96 10.79
N LEU A 111 -9.27 -7.42 10.17
CA LEU A 111 -9.17 -6.57 9.00
C LEU A 111 -9.90 -5.27 9.32
N TRP A 112 -9.11 -4.23 9.56
CA TRP A 112 -9.60 -2.89 9.88
C TRP A 112 -9.74 -2.09 8.58
N GLU A 113 -10.97 -1.99 8.09
CA GLU A 113 -11.29 -1.15 6.94
C GLU A 113 -11.36 0.31 7.38
N ASN A 114 -10.61 1.16 6.74
CA ASN A 114 -10.56 2.59 7.05
C ASN A 114 -11.82 3.30 6.56
N LYS A 115 -12.62 3.81 7.50
CA LYS A 115 -13.88 4.53 7.25
C LYS A 115 -13.78 6.03 7.50
N THR A 116 -12.59 6.59 7.56
CA THR A 116 -12.39 8.03 7.76
C THR A 116 -13.18 8.84 6.73
N THR A 117 -13.95 9.81 7.21
CA THR A 117 -14.82 10.66 6.38
C THR A 117 -14.26 12.08 6.32
N ASN A 118 -13.24 12.31 5.55
CA ASN A 118 -12.71 13.64 5.26
C ASN A 118 -12.64 13.88 3.76
N THR A 119 -12.22 15.07 3.34
CA THR A 119 -12.08 15.49 1.96
C THR A 119 -10.62 15.54 1.51
N ASN A 120 -9.71 14.97 2.31
CA ASN A 120 -8.30 14.94 1.98
C ASN A 120 -8.03 14.07 0.75
N ASN A 121 -7.09 14.52 -0.05
CA ASN A 121 -6.69 13.87 -1.30
C ASN A 121 -5.52 12.90 -1.04
N TRP A 122 -5.28 12.03 -2.00
CA TRP A 122 -4.28 10.98 -1.89
C TRP A 122 -3.60 10.68 -3.23
N LEU A 123 -2.45 10.02 -3.18
CA LEU A 123 -1.77 9.42 -4.32
C LEU A 123 -1.21 8.05 -3.92
N LYS A 124 -1.44 7.03 -4.74
CA LYS A 124 -0.79 5.72 -4.61
C LYS A 124 0.23 5.56 -5.73
N VAL A 125 1.44 5.15 -5.38
CA VAL A 125 2.52 4.94 -6.35
C VAL A 125 3.02 3.51 -6.28
N LYS A 126 3.04 2.84 -7.43
CA LYS A 126 3.66 1.53 -7.61
C LYS A 126 4.85 1.65 -8.55
N LEU A 127 5.90 0.89 -8.30
CA LEU A 127 7.08 0.85 -9.16
C LEU A 127 7.11 -0.41 -10.02
N GLU A 128 7.63 -0.27 -11.24
CA GLU A 128 7.98 -1.38 -12.13
C GLU A 128 9.42 -1.19 -12.63
N GLY A 129 10.35 -1.98 -12.11
CA GLY A 129 11.74 -1.99 -12.57
C GLY A 129 11.89 -2.68 -13.93
N VAL A 130 12.84 -2.20 -14.71
CA VAL A 130 13.23 -2.76 -16.03
C VAL A 130 14.65 -3.29 -15.98
N THR A 131 15.57 -2.47 -15.54
CA THR A 131 16.98 -2.81 -15.33
C THR A 131 17.23 -3.23 -13.88
N THR A 132 16.52 -2.59 -12.95
CA THR A 132 16.47 -2.98 -11.54
C THR A 132 15.51 -4.16 -11.31
N ASN A 133 15.28 -4.56 -10.06
CA ASN A 133 14.30 -5.62 -9.79
C ASN A 133 12.88 -5.17 -10.18
N ARG A 134 12.10 -6.11 -10.71
CA ARG A 134 10.77 -5.86 -11.28
C ARG A 134 9.81 -5.14 -10.33
N ASP A 135 9.84 -5.48 -9.05
CA ASP A 135 8.91 -4.94 -8.06
C ASP A 135 9.38 -3.60 -7.47
N GLY A 136 10.50 -3.05 -7.98
CA GLY A 136 11.06 -1.77 -7.57
C GLY A 136 11.56 -1.73 -6.13
N ILE A 137 11.84 -2.88 -5.50
CA ILE A 137 12.28 -2.95 -4.11
C ILE A 137 13.66 -2.32 -3.94
N GLY A 138 13.81 -1.53 -2.87
CA GLY A 138 15.05 -0.83 -2.52
C GLY A 138 15.17 0.57 -3.12
N ASN A 139 14.11 1.07 -3.76
CA ASN A 139 14.09 2.40 -4.34
C ASN A 139 13.42 3.41 -3.41
N THR A 140 13.66 4.69 -3.70
CA THR A 140 13.06 5.81 -2.97
C THR A 140 12.07 6.52 -3.87
N ILE A 141 10.90 6.82 -3.33
CA ILE A 141 9.90 7.68 -3.95
C ILE A 141 9.82 8.97 -3.14
N GLU A 142 9.99 10.08 -3.80
CA GLU A 142 9.78 11.43 -3.27
C GLU A 142 8.61 12.07 -3.99
N ILE A 143 7.67 12.63 -3.24
CA ILE A 143 6.69 13.57 -3.80
C ILE A 143 6.95 14.96 -3.23
N PHE A 144 6.69 16.00 -4.02
CA PHE A 144 6.81 17.39 -3.58
C PHE A 144 5.45 18.07 -3.74
N ILE A 145 4.92 18.60 -2.64
CA ILE A 145 3.63 19.29 -2.58
C ILE A 145 3.72 20.46 -1.59
N ASN A 146 3.11 21.58 -1.90
CA ASN A 146 3.00 22.72 -1.00
C ASN A 146 4.32 23.15 -0.35
N GLY A 147 5.44 23.03 -1.09
CA GLY A 147 6.77 23.40 -0.61
C GLY A 147 7.42 22.38 0.33
N ARG A 148 6.89 21.16 0.44
CA ARG A 148 7.42 20.07 1.29
C ARG A 148 7.58 18.79 0.51
N SER A 149 8.62 18.02 0.84
CA SER A 149 8.81 16.66 0.33
C SER A 149 8.28 15.63 1.31
N GLN A 150 7.62 14.58 0.78
CA GLN A 150 7.35 13.35 1.47
C GLN A 150 8.15 12.22 0.82
N TYR A 151 8.61 11.26 1.61
CA TYR A 151 9.42 10.14 1.14
C TYR A 151 8.79 8.80 1.51
N ARG A 152 8.90 7.81 0.59
CA ARG A 152 8.64 6.40 0.88
C ARG A 152 9.77 5.56 0.31
N TYR A 153 9.99 4.43 0.93
CA TYR A 153 10.98 3.45 0.52
C TYR A 153 10.26 2.16 0.19
N THR A 154 10.45 1.65 -1.01
CA THR A 154 9.89 0.35 -1.40
C THR A 154 10.67 -0.77 -0.75
N LEU A 155 10.07 -1.47 0.19
CA LEU A 155 10.73 -2.49 1.00
C LEU A 155 10.10 -3.87 0.77
N ALA A 156 10.91 -4.92 1.00
CA ALA A 156 10.43 -6.30 1.10
C ALA A 156 10.50 -6.74 2.55
N GLY A 157 9.35 -7.19 3.10
CA GLY A 157 9.28 -7.66 4.48
C GLY A 157 9.30 -6.54 5.51
N GLU A 158 8.43 -5.56 5.35
CA GLU A 158 8.22 -4.51 6.36
C GLU A 158 7.44 -5.05 7.55
N GLY A 159 7.75 -4.51 8.74
CA GLY A 159 7.13 -4.94 9.97
C GLY A 159 7.62 -6.31 10.45
N TYR A 160 6.90 -6.90 11.41
CA TYR A 160 7.24 -8.20 11.99
C TYR A 160 6.55 -9.33 11.21
N ILE A 161 7.33 -10.13 10.46
CA ILE A 161 6.86 -11.26 9.64
C ILE A 161 5.68 -10.86 8.74
N SER A 162 5.78 -9.70 8.10
CA SER A 162 4.74 -9.12 7.26
C SER A 162 5.30 -8.43 6.02
N GLN A 163 4.40 -8.11 5.11
CA GLN A 163 4.67 -7.34 3.91
C GLN A 163 3.48 -6.43 3.64
N ASN A 164 3.75 -5.14 3.49
CA ASN A 164 2.75 -4.16 3.06
C ASN A 164 2.40 -4.32 1.57
N SER A 165 1.38 -3.61 1.14
CA SER A 165 1.05 -3.48 -0.28
C SER A 165 2.27 -3.01 -1.10
N TYR A 166 2.33 -3.41 -2.38
CA TYR A 166 3.32 -2.87 -3.33
C TYR A 166 3.04 -1.42 -3.76
N HIS A 167 1.97 -0.83 -3.27
CA HIS A 167 1.70 0.59 -3.45
C HIS A 167 2.19 1.36 -2.24
N GLU A 168 2.93 2.43 -2.50
CA GLU A 168 3.27 3.41 -1.50
C GLU A 168 2.16 4.45 -1.42
N PHE A 169 1.72 4.76 -0.21
CA PHE A 169 0.59 5.65 0.06
C PHE A 169 1.08 7.03 0.48
N PHE A 170 0.52 8.06 -0.14
CA PHE A 170 0.79 9.45 0.16
C PHE A 170 -0.53 10.19 0.39
N GLY A 171 -0.76 10.70 1.60
CA GLY A 171 -1.79 11.69 1.84
C GLY A 171 -1.33 13.05 1.32
N LEU A 172 -2.25 13.80 0.75
CA LEU A 172 -1.99 15.08 0.11
C LEU A 172 -2.70 16.26 0.79
N GLY A 173 -3.50 15.98 1.86
CA GLY A 173 -4.36 16.98 2.46
C GLY A 173 -5.31 17.58 1.42
N GLU A 174 -5.39 18.89 1.36
CA GLU A 174 -6.23 19.63 0.41
C GLU A 174 -5.63 19.74 -1.01
N ALA A 175 -4.38 19.33 -1.22
CA ALA A 175 -3.73 19.46 -2.52
C ALA A 175 -4.37 18.55 -3.57
N THR A 176 -4.76 19.12 -4.71
CA THR A 176 -5.39 18.41 -5.83
C THR A 176 -4.40 17.94 -6.88
N GLU A 177 -3.14 18.33 -6.75
CA GLU A 177 -2.03 18.03 -7.65
C GLU A 177 -0.73 17.96 -6.85
N VAL A 178 0.17 17.09 -7.28
CA VAL A 178 1.54 16.96 -6.79
C VAL A 178 2.47 17.63 -7.79
N ASP A 179 3.30 18.56 -7.33
CA ASP A 179 4.23 19.31 -8.20
C ASP A 179 5.16 18.37 -8.97
N TYR A 180 5.70 17.35 -8.27
CA TYR A 180 6.41 16.24 -8.91
C TYR A 180 6.42 14.98 -8.06
N VAL A 181 6.54 13.84 -8.74
CA VAL A 181 6.92 12.54 -8.16
C VAL A 181 8.28 12.17 -8.72
N LYS A 182 9.25 11.94 -7.85
CA LYS A 182 10.60 11.51 -8.22
C LYS A 182 10.88 10.10 -7.69
N VAL A 183 11.34 9.22 -8.54
CA VAL A 183 11.81 7.89 -8.18
C VAL A 183 13.32 7.84 -8.36
N THR A 184 14.04 7.47 -7.31
CA THR A 184 15.49 7.19 -7.38
C THR A 184 15.68 5.68 -7.42
N TRP A 185 16.16 5.18 -8.56
CA TRP A 185 16.43 3.76 -8.79
C TRP A 185 17.82 3.40 -8.28
N THR A 186 17.88 2.85 -7.09
CA THR A 186 19.14 2.59 -6.37
C THR A 186 20.07 1.64 -7.12
N GLY A 187 19.52 0.65 -7.84
CA GLY A 187 20.33 -0.34 -8.58
C GLY A 187 21.05 0.23 -9.81
N THR A 188 20.53 1.28 -10.43
CA THR A 188 21.10 1.94 -11.62
C THR A 188 21.61 3.35 -11.33
N ASN A 189 21.30 3.92 -10.17
CA ASN A 189 21.54 5.31 -9.81
C ASN A 189 20.94 6.30 -10.83
N THR A 190 19.79 5.92 -11.42
CA THR A 190 19.02 6.77 -12.32
C THR A 190 17.80 7.34 -11.61
N GLU A 191 17.20 8.36 -12.19
CA GLU A 191 15.99 8.99 -11.65
C GLU A 191 14.93 9.10 -12.75
N ASP A 192 13.68 8.89 -12.38
CA ASP A 192 12.51 9.29 -13.16
C ASP A 192 11.78 10.38 -12.40
N ILE A 193 11.41 11.48 -13.09
CA ILE A 193 10.67 12.60 -12.51
C ILE A 193 9.43 12.85 -13.37
N ILE A 194 8.29 12.87 -12.71
CA ILE A 194 6.99 13.14 -13.32
C ILE A 194 6.43 14.39 -12.66
N TYR A 195 6.04 15.38 -13.47
CA TYR A 195 5.48 16.64 -13.01
C TYR A 195 3.96 16.65 -13.12
N ASP A 196 3.32 17.53 -12.34
CA ASP A 196 1.89 17.88 -12.44
C ASP A 196 0.99 16.64 -12.33
N VAL A 197 1.21 15.83 -11.29
CA VAL A 197 0.46 14.58 -11.07
C VAL A 197 -0.83 14.86 -10.31
N ASN A 198 -1.98 14.61 -10.93
CA ASN A 198 -3.27 14.79 -10.27
C ASN A 198 -3.44 13.90 -9.04
N ALA A 199 -4.14 14.41 -8.03
CA ALA A 199 -4.52 13.64 -6.85
C ALA A 199 -5.59 12.58 -7.17
N ASN A 200 -5.90 11.75 -6.15
CA ASN A 200 -6.96 10.75 -6.14
C ASN A 200 -6.82 9.68 -7.23
N GLN A 201 -5.59 9.23 -7.46
CA GLN A 201 -5.31 8.18 -8.42
C GLN A 201 -4.19 7.24 -7.94
N SER A 202 -4.12 6.08 -8.58
CA SER A 202 -3.02 5.15 -8.46
C SER A 202 -2.19 5.19 -9.74
N ILE A 203 -0.89 5.44 -9.62
CA ILE A 203 0.02 5.46 -10.76
C ILE A 203 1.05 4.33 -10.65
N THR A 204 1.47 3.80 -11.80
CA THR A 204 2.63 2.91 -11.87
C THR A 204 3.75 3.63 -12.60
N ILE A 205 4.92 3.75 -11.97
CA ILE A 205 6.10 4.37 -12.56
C ILE A 205 7.04 3.26 -13.01
N LYS A 206 7.28 3.23 -14.32
CA LYS A 206 8.17 2.26 -14.93
C LYS A 206 9.55 2.86 -15.15
N GLU A 207 10.58 2.14 -14.70
CA GLU A 207 11.97 2.56 -14.82
C GLU A 207 12.35 2.98 -16.26
N GLY A 208 12.79 4.23 -16.41
CA GLY A 208 13.25 4.81 -17.67
C GLY A 208 12.14 5.23 -18.66
N ASN A 209 10.86 5.03 -18.32
CA ASN A 209 9.74 5.35 -19.22
C ASN A 209 8.71 6.33 -18.62
N GLY A 210 8.90 6.74 -17.37
CA GLY A 210 7.94 7.60 -16.68
C GLY A 210 6.64 6.87 -16.27
N VAL A 211 5.53 7.60 -16.19
CA VAL A 211 4.25 7.07 -15.70
C VAL A 211 3.58 6.18 -16.74
N LEU A 212 3.23 4.97 -16.31
CA LEU A 212 2.17 4.21 -16.94
C LEU A 212 0.85 4.58 -16.23
N THR A 213 0.07 5.48 -16.81
CA THR A 213 -1.26 5.77 -16.27
C THR A 213 -2.20 4.58 -16.47
N SER A 214 -3.28 4.51 -15.68
CA SER A 214 -4.35 3.52 -15.91
C SER A 214 -5.00 3.67 -17.28
N ASP A 215 -4.85 4.83 -17.93
CA ASP A 215 -5.29 5.10 -19.30
C ASP A 215 -4.28 4.57 -20.33
N ASP A 216 -2.99 4.46 -19.99
CA ASP A 216 -1.96 3.77 -20.78
C ASP A 216 -2.03 2.25 -20.64
N ILE A 217 -2.63 1.74 -19.56
CA ILE A 217 -3.32 0.46 -19.54
C ILE A 217 -4.72 0.69 -20.20
N GLN A 218 -4.80 1.34 -21.31
CA GLN A 218 -5.58 0.83 -22.40
C GLN A 218 -5.01 -0.58 -22.55
N THR A 219 -5.51 -1.48 -21.71
CA THR A 219 -5.58 -2.85 -22.12
C THR A 219 -6.34 -2.77 -23.44
N ASN A 220 -5.61 -2.70 -24.52
CA ASN A 220 -5.96 -3.52 -25.64
C ASN A 220 -6.07 -4.90 -25.00
N THR A 221 -7.13 -5.14 -24.24
CA THR A 221 -7.52 -6.46 -23.79
C THR A 221 -7.87 -7.14 -25.10
N LEU A 222 -6.78 -7.55 -25.77
CA LEU A 222 -6.88 -8.40 -26.95
C LEU A 222 -7.77 -9.58 -26.61
N LEU A 223 -7.95 -9.83 -25.32
CA LEU A 223 -8.70 -10.96 -24.79
C LEU A 223 -9.26 -10.64 -23.41
N SER A 224 -10.58 -10.76 -23.24
CA SER A 224 -11.21 -10.78 -21.92
C SER A 224 -12.01 -12.09 -21.72
N LEU A 225 -11.96 -12.64 -20.53
CA LEU A 225 -12.65 -13.87 -20.13
C LEU A 225 -13.51 -13.56 -18.92
N TYR A 226 -14.84 -13.73 -19.03
CA TYR A 226 -15.78 -13.46 -17.93
C TYR A 226 -16.95 -14.45 -17.92
N PRO A 227 -17.46 -14.85 -16.76
CA PRO A 227 -16.88 -14.65 -15.42
C PRO A 227 -15.61 -15.51 -15.21
N ASN A 228 -14.67 -15.01 -14.41
CA ASN A 228 -13.47 -15.78 -14.03
C ASN A 228 -13.19 -15.53 -12.54
N PRO A 229 -13.39 -16.53 -11.64
CA PRO A 229 -13.81 -17.90 -11.94
C PRO A 229 -15.28 -18.02 -12.39
N SER A 230 -15.64 -19.10 -13.11
CA SER A 230 -16.98 -19.44 -13.49
C SER A 230 -17.56 -20.48 -12.54
N ASN A 231 -18.80 -20.27 -12.07
CA ASN A 231 -19.49 -21.22 -11.17
C ASN A 231 -20.18 -22.37 -11.91
N ASP A 232 -20.44 -22.22 -13.21
CA ASP A 232 -21.16 -23.16 -14.05
C ASP A 232 -20.29 -23.74 -15.19
N GLY A 233 -19.00 -23.37 -15.21
CA GLY A 233 -18.06 -23.78 -16.24
C GLY A 233 -18.25 -23.06 -17.59
N VAL A 234 -19.12 -22.06 -17.67
CA VAL A 234 -19.37 -21.27 -18.87
C VAL A 234 -18.59 -19.97 -18.80
N PHE A 235 -17.90 -19.63 -19.88
CA PHE A 235 -17.12 -18.41 -20.02
C PHE A 235 -17.50 -17.68 -21.30
N LYS A 236 -17.58 -16.37 -21.23
CA LYS A 236 -17.62 -15.51 -22.40
C LYS A 236 -16.21 -15.02 -22.69
N LEU A 237 -15.71 -15.32 -23.89
CA LEU A 237 -14.43 -14.83 -24.39
C LEU A 237 -14.70 -13.69 -25.35
N SER A 238 -14.15 -12.52 -25.09
CA SER A 238 -14.14 -11.37 -25.98
C SER A 238 -12.72 -11.15 -26.52
N VAL A 239 -12.59 -11.03 -27.84
CA VAL A 239 -11.30 -10.83 -28.52
C VAL A 239 -11.39 -9.54 -29.31
N ASN A 240 -10.63 -8.53 -28.91
CA ASN A 240 -10.64 -7.20 -29.55
C ASN A 240 -9.43 -7.06 -30.47
N ASN A 241 -9.43 -7.75 -31.62
CA ASN A 241 -8.52 -7.43 -32.71
C ASN A 241 -9.03 -7.99 -34.05
N ASN A 242 -8.64 -7.35 -35.15
CA ASN A 242 -9.03 -7.73 -36.51
C ASN A 242 -8.16 -8.85 -37.13
N LYS A 243 -7.32 -9.51 -36.35
CA LYS A 243 -6.44 -10.60 -36.81
C LYS A 243 -7.03 -11.96 -36.45
N SER A 244 -6.74 -12.98 -37.26
CA SER A 244 -7.12 -14.36 -36.94
C SER A 244 -6.33 -14.85 -35.72
N ASN A 245 -7.04 -15.29 -34.68
CA ASN A 245 -6.45 -15.74 -33.44
C ASN A 245 -6.68 -17.24 -33.24
N THR A 246 -5.79 -17.85 -32.47
CA THR A 246 -5.93 -19.24 -32.03
C THR A 246 -6.05 -19.23 -30.50
N LEU A 247 -7.15 -19.78 -29.98
CA LEU A 247 -7.30 -20.07 -28.56
C LEU A 247 -6.80 -21.49 -28.28
N LYS A 248 -5.96 -21.62 -27.26
CA LYS A 248 -5.53 -22.92 -26.70
C LYS A 248 -5.84 -22.91 -25.22
N VAL A 249 -6.44 -23.96 -24.72
CA VAL A 249 -6.71 -24.16 -23.29
C VAL A 249 -5.94 -25.37 -22.79
N TYR A 250 -5.29 -25.19 -21.67
CA TYR A 250 -4.45 -26.19 -21.03
C TYR A 250 -4.99 -26.48 -19.63
N ASP A 251 -4.78 -27.70 -19.13
CA ASP A 251 -4.98 -28.00 -17.71
C ASP A 251 -3.80 -27.52 -16.86
N LEU A 252 -3.93 -27.67 -15.54
CA LEU A 252 -2.88 -27.26 -14.60
C LEU A 252 -1.56 -28.06 -14.74
N ALA A 253 -1.59 -29.20 -15.44
CA ALA A 253 -0.42 -29.99 -15.76
C ALA A 253 0.22 -29.62 -17.13
N GLY A 254 -0.32 -28.57 -17.79
CA GLY A 254 0.18 -28.09 -19.09
C GLY A 254 -0.28 -28.93 -20.29
N ARG A 255 -1.24 -29.86 -20.13
CA ARG A 255 -1.78 -30.67 -21.23
C ARG A 255 -2.82 -29.86 -21.99
N LEU A 256 -2.73 -29.85 -23.33
CA LEU A 256 -3.69 -29.17 -24.19
C LEU A 256 -5.06 -29.86 -24.10
N ILE A 257 -6.08 -29.16 -23.62
CA ILE A 257 -7.46 -29.65 -23.51
C ILE A 257 -8.23 -29.40 -24.80
N PHE A 258 -8.15 -28.18 -25.34
CA PHE A 258 -8.74 -27.90 -26.64
C PHE A 258 -8.07 -26.73 -27.35
N LYS A 259 -8.33 -26.60 -28.67
CA LYS A 259 -7.80 -25.55 -29.55
C LYS A 259 -8.86 -25.10 -30.53
N ILE A 260 -9.09 -23.79 -30.59
CA ILE A 260 -9.96 -23.14 -31.59
C ILE A 260 -9.09 -22.25 -32.46
N LYS A 261 -9.20 -22.38 -33.77
CA LYS A 261 -8.53 -21.52 -34.76
C LYS A 261 -9.52 -20.52 -35.35
N ASN A 262 -9.01 -19.39 -35.82
CA ASN A 262 -9.77 -18.35 -36.54
C ASN A 262 -10.90 -17.73 -35.70
N LEU A 263 -10.62 -17.45 -34.43
CA LEU A 263 -11.50 -16.60 -33.62
C LEU A 263 -11.57 -15.21 -34.29
N LYS A 264 -12.78 -14.81 -34.66
CA LYS A 264 -13.12 -13.46 -35.13
C LYS A 264 -14.15 -12.90 -34.18
N ASP A 265 -14.10 -11.59 -33.98
CA ASP A 265 -15.22 -10.89 -33.32
C ASP A 265 -16.53 -11.18 -34.08
N LYS A 266 -17.57 -11.49 -33.30
CA LYS A 266 -18.94 -11.57 -33.75
C LYS A 266 -19.71 -10.38 -33.23
#